data_414754e0fe3b07c25f7f0ef9a2cba8b0
#
_entry.id   414754e0fe3b07c25f7f0ef9a2cba8b0
#
_cell.length_a   1.000
_cell.length_b   1.000
_cell.length_c   1.000
_cell.angle_alpha   90.00
_cell.angle_beta   90.00
_cell.angle_gamma   90.00
#
_symmetry.space_group_name_H-M   'P 1'
#
loop_
_entity.id
_entity.type
_entity.pdbx_description
1 polymer ?
#
loop_
_entity_poly.entity_id
_entity_poly.type
_entity_poly.pdbx_seq_one_letter_code
_entity_poly.pdbx_strand_id
1 'polypeptide(L)'
;MIAHISIGVRDIDRSKRFYDAVLEPLGYECLRAARSLVGYGYGRDSIALWVVQAEHPVPADEKSGLHVCFTAANASAVDAFSRSGAALWRA
;
A
#
# COMPACT_ATOMS: atom_id res chain seq x y z
N MET A 1 8.45 3.46 -18.76
CA MET A 1 8.10 2.54 -17.65
C MET A 1 7.96 3.33 -16.35
N ILE A 2 6.94 3.02 -15.56
CA ILE A 2 6.72 3.69 -14.28
C ILE A 2 7.68 3.11 -13.24
N ALA A 3 8.47 3.97 -12.58
CA ALA A 3 9.40 3.53 -11.55
C ALA A 3 8.71 3.33 -10.20
N HIS A 4 7.81 4.24 -9.81
CA HIS A 4 7.05 4.13 -8.58
C HIS A 4 5.78 4.97 -8.68
N ILE A 5 4.87 4.74 -7.72
CA ILE A 5 3.68 5.57 -7.50
C ILE A 5 3.73 6.11 -6.07
N SER A 6 3.20 7.30 -5.88
CA SER A 6 3.01 7.87 -4.54
C SER A 6 1.54 8.12 -4.30
N ILE A 7 1.05 7.72 -3.13
CA ILE A 7 -0.33 8.00 -2.72
C ILE A 7 -0.33 8.78 -1.42
N GLY A 8 -1.25 9.72 -1.31
CA GLY A 8 -1.41 10.53 -0.11
C GLY A 8 -2.44 9.93 0.83
N VAL A 9 -2.16 9.96 2.14
CA VAL A 9 -3.06 9.48 3.19
C VAL A 9 -3.08 10.47 4.33
N ARG A 10 -4.15 10.48 5.11
CA ARG A 10 -4.27 11.39 6.26
C ARG A 10 -3.55 10.87 7.50
N ASP A 11 -3.64 9.56 7.75
CA ASP A 11 -3.07 8.92 8.93
C ASP A 11 -2.02 7.90 8.47
N ILE A 12 -0.76 8.31 8.55
CA ILE A 12 0.36 7.48 8.07
C ILE A 12 0.54 6.22 8.93
N ASP A 13 0.31 6.30 10.22
CA ASP A 13 0.48 5.13 11.11
C ASP A 13 -0.57 4.06 10.82
N ARG A 14 -1.81 4.46 10.64
CA ARG A 14 -2.89 3.55 10.28
C ARG A 14 -2.64 2.94 8.90
N SER A 15 -2.24 3.76 7.94
CA SER A 15 -1.95 3.31 6.59
C SER A 15 -0.78 2.34 6.56
N LYS A 16 0.26 2.59 7.36
CA LYS A 16 1.40 1.68 7.46
C LYS A 16 0.95 0.30 7.96
N ARG A 17 0.13 0.24 9.01
CA ARG A 17 -0.38 -1.04 9.52
C ARG A 17 -1.17 -1.79 8.45
N PHE A 18 -1.99 -1.06 7.70
CA PHE A 18 -2.79 -1.64 6.62
C PHE A 18 -1.89 -2.21 5.52
N TYR A 19 -0.97 -1.40 4.99
CA TYR A 19 -0.12 -1.81 3.89
C TYR A 19 0.91 -2.86 4.28
N ASP A 20 1.47 -2.80 5.48
CA ASP A 20 2.36 -3.84 5.98
C ASP A 20 1.68 -5.22 5.92
N ALA A 21 0.41 -5.28 6.31
CA ALA A 21 -0.33 -6.53 6.38
C ALA A 21 -0.79 -7.02 5.00
N VAL A 22 -1.34 -6.13 4.15
CA VAL A 22 -1.93 -6.56 2.88
C VAL A 22 -0.89 -6.80 1.80
N LEU A 23 0.25 -6.12 1.85
CA LEU A 23 1.28 -6.24 0.82
C LEU A 23 2.25 -7.39 1.09
N GLU A 24 2.35 -7.88 2.31
CA GLU A 24 3.21 -9.03 2.64
C GLU A 24 2.86 -10.26 1.80
N PRO A 25 1.59 -10.70 1.71
CA PRO A 25 1.25 -11.86 0.88
C PRO A 25 1.60 -11.68 -0.60
N LEU A 26 1.74 -10.46 -1.07
CA LEU A 26 2.10 -10.16 -2.45
C LEU A 26 3.61 -10.09 -2.66
N GLY A 27 4.40 -10.27 -1.60
CA GLY A 27 5.85 -10.25 -1.67
C GLY A 27 6.47 -8.87 -1.48
N TYR A 28 5.69 -7.87 -1.12
CA TYR A 28 6.24 -6.54 -0.82
C TYR A 28 6.74 -6.44 0.60
N GLU A 29 7.77 -5.65 0.81
CA GLU A 29 8.33 -5.35 2.12
C GLU A 29 8.32 -3.84 2.34
N CYS A 30 8.22 -3.42 3.60
CA CYS A 30 8.44 -2.04 3.97
C CYS A 30 9.95 -1.78 3.97
N LEU A 31 10.43 -1.09 2.95
CA LEU A 31 11.86 -0.82 2.77
C LEU A 31 12.31 0.50 3.38
N ARG A 32 11.38 1.39 3.63
CA ARG A 32 11.67 2.68 4.26
C ARG A 32 10.48 3.13 5.09
N ALA A 33 10.76 3.64 6.28
CA ALA A 33 9.74 4.20 7.15
C ALA A 33 10.28 5.46 7.81
N ALA A 34 9.55 6.55 7.69
CA ALA A 34 9.85 7.83 8.32
C ALA A 34 8.57 8.39 8.93
N ARG A 35 8.65 9.54 9.58
CA ARG A 35 7.51 10.11 10.30
C ARG A 35 6.29 10.34 9.39
N SER A 36 6.52 10.76 8.15
CA SER A 36 5.44 11.16 7.25
C SER A 36 5.40 10.39 5.95
N LEU A 37 6.20 9.31 5.83
CA LEU A 37 6.18 8.49 4.62
C LEU A 37 6.66 7.07 4.89
N VAL A 38 6.16 6.14 4.10
CA VAL A 38 6.64 4.76 4.07
C VAL A 38 6.79 4.32 2.62
N GLY A 39 7.75 3.43 2.36
CA GLY A 39 8.01 2.92 1.01
C GLY A 39 7.99 1.40 0.99
N TYR A 40 7.33 0.85 -0.02
CA TYR A 40 7.15 -0.60 -0.19
C TYR A 40 7.70 -1.06 -1.53
N GLY A 41 8.31 -2.23 -1.55
CA GLY A 41 8.84 -2.78 -2.79
C GLY A 41 9.48 -4.14 -2.61
N TYR A 42 10.24 -4.55 -3.62
CA TYR A 42 10.99 -5.80 -3.63
C TYR A 42 12.48 -5.48 -3.58
N GLY A 43 13.21 -6.17 -2.70
CA GLY A 43 14.65 -5.99 -2.63
C GLY A 43 15.07 -4.62 -2.10
N ARG A 44 16.37 -4.37 -2.05
CA ARG A 44 16.94 -3.25 -1.29
C ARG A 44 16.59 -1.86 -1.83
N ASP A 45 16.51 -1.70 -3.14
CA ASP A 45 16.43 -0.37 -3.76
C ASP A 45 15.25 -0.23 -4.72
N SER A 46 14.29 -1.15 -4.65
CA SER A 46 13.18 -1.19 -5.60
C SER A 46 11.86 -0.79 -4.95
N ILE A 47 11.77 0.44 -4.46
CA ILE A 47 10.53 0.95 -3.91
C ILE A 47 9.57 1.27 -5.05
N ALA A 48 8.44 0.58 -5.08
CA ALA A 48 7.40 0.74 -6.10
C ALA A 48 6.23 1.59 -5.64
N LEU A 49 5.96 1.61 -4.34
CA LEU A 49 4.84 2.35 -3.76
C LEU A 49 5.33 3.19 -2.58
N TRP A 50 5.10 4.50 -2.67
CA TRP A 50 5.28 5.42 -1.56
C TRP A 50 3.92 5.79 -1.00
N VAL A 51 3.78 5.73 0.32
CA VAL A 51 2.60 6.22 1.04
C VAL A 51 3.06 7.42 1.84
N VAL A 52 2.49 8.58 1.55
CA VAL A 52 2.93 9.85 2.15
C VAL A 52 1.77 10.51 2.87
N GLN A 53 2.06 11.19 3.97
CA GLN A 53 1.03 11.93 4.68
C GLN A 53 0.66 13.19 3.89
N ALA A 54 -0.64 13.41 3.69
CA ALA A 54 -1.14 14.53 2.91
C ALA A 54 -2.37 15.13 3.57
N GLU A 55 -2.51 16.46 3.48
CA GLU A 55 -3.68 17.15 4.02
C GLU A 55 -4.93 16.92 3.18
N HIS A 56 -4.75 16.81 1.87
CA HIS A 56 -5.86 16.65 0.92
C HIS A 56 -5.62 15.43 0.01
N PRO A 57 -5.68 14.20 0.57
CA PRO A 57 -5.49 13.01 -0.25
C PRO A 57 -6.61 12.84 -1.26
N VAL A 58 -6.27 12.24 -2.41
CA VAL A 58 -7.27 11.91 -3.42
C VAL A 58 -8.20 10.85 -2.83
N PRO A 59 -9.52 11.05 -2.87
CA PRO A 59 -10.46 10.04 -2.36
C PRO A 59 -10.31 8.70 -3.05
N ALA A 60 -10.30 7.63 -2.29
CA ALA A 60 -10.20 6.27 -2.81
C ALA A 60 -11.58 5.75 -3.21
N ASP A 61 -12.17 6.36 -4.23
CA ASP A 61 -13.48 5.97 -4.74
C ASP A 61 -13.50 6.01 -6.27
N GLU A 62 -14.55 5.48 -6.86
CA GLU A 62 -14.69 5.41 -8.32
C GLU A 62 -14.72 6.79 -8.97
N LYS A 63 -15.22 7.77 -8.27
CA LYS A 63 -15.38 9.13 -8.80
C LYS A 63 -14.05 9.87 -8.93
N SER A 64 -13.07 9.54 -8.11
CA SER A 64 -11.76 10.18 -8.17
C SER A 64 -10.96 9.74 -9.40
N GLY A 65 -11.29 8.59 -9.97
CA GLY A 65 -10.55 8.01 -11.08
C GLY A 65 -9.22 7.37 -10.68
N LEU A 66 -8.90 7.36 -9.39
CA LEU A 66 -7.67 6.73 -8.91
C LEU A 66 -7.87 5.25 -8.73
N HIS A 67 -7.03 4.47 -9.36
CA HIS A 67 -7.05 3.01 -9.25
C HIS A 67 -5.63 2.47 -9.28
N VAL A 68 -5.29 1.64 -8.31
CA VAL A 68 -3.99 0.98 -8.23
C VAL A 68 -4.20 -0.52 -8.09
N CYS A 69 -3.57 -1.29 -8.98
CA CYS A 69 -3.70 -2.74 -9.00
C CYS A 69 -2.34 -3.38 -8.73
N PHE A 70 -2.30 -4.34 -7.81
CA PHE A 70 -1.09 -5.06 -7.48
C PHE A 70 -1.09 -6.45 -8.12
N THR A 71 0.08 -6.88 -8.59
CA THR A 71 0.26 -8.22 -9.09
C THR A 71 0.38 -9.20 -7.94
N ALA A 72 -0.31 -10.34 -8.03
CA ALA A 72 -0.20 -11.43 -7.06
C ALA A 72 0.34 -12.68 -7.76
N ALA A 73 1.17 -13.44 -7.05
CA ALA A 73 1.81 -14.63 -7.61
C ALA A 73 0.84 -15.77 -7.85
N ASN A 74 -0.22 -15.87 -7.03
CA ASN A 74 -1.20 -16.97 -7.11
C ASN A 74 -2.50 -16.60 -6.40
N ALA A 75 -3.50 -17.47 -6.51
CA ALA A 75 -4.81 -17.24 -5.88
C ALA A 75 -4.72 -17.18 -4.35
N SER A 76 -3.82 -17.94 -3.76
CA SER A 76 -3.62 -17.93 -2.31
C SER A 76 -3.16 -16.57 -1.81
N ALA A 77 -2.28 -15.90 -2.56
CA ALA A 77 -1.81 -14.54 -2.24
C ALA A 77 -2.94 -13.52 -2.37
N VAL A 78 -3.81 -13.66 -3.36
CA VAL A 78 -4.99 -12.80 -3.52
C VAL A 78 -5.92 -12.94 -2.32
N ASP A 79 -6.20 -14.17 -1.90
CA ASP A 79 -7.06 -14.43 -0.74
C ASP A 79 -6.46 -13.86 0.54
N ALA A 80 -5.16 -14.02 0.76
CA ALA A 80 -4.48 -13.50 1.93
C ALA A 80 -4.51 -11.97 1.97
N PHE A 81 -4.30 -11.33 0.84
CA PHE A 81 -4.41 -9.88 0.70
C PHE A 81 -5.81 -9.41 1.09
N SER A 82 -6.84 -10.04 0.54
CA SER A 82 -8.23 -9.67 0.78
C SER A 82 -8.63 -9.84 2.26
N ARG A 83 -8.23 -10.95 2.88
CA ARG A 83 -8.53 -11.22 4.30
C ARG A 83 -7.84 -10.23 5.23
N SER A 84 -6.55 -9.95 4.97
CA SER A 84 -5.78 -9.01 5.78
C SER A 84 -6.37 -7.60 5.69
N GLY A 85 -6.73 -7.17 4.49
CA GLY A 85 -7.33 -5.87 4.27
C GLY A 85 -8.69 -5.74 4.96
N ALA A 86 -9.54 -6.75 4.86
CA ALA A 86 -10.85 -6.75 5.49
C ALA A 86 -10.75 -6.69 7.02
N ALA A 87 -9.82 -7.45 7.61
CA ALA A 87 -9.62 -7.47 9.05
C ALA A 87 -9.19 -6.11 9.59
N LEU A 88 -8.26 -5.44 8.91
CA LEU A 88 -7.77 -4.13 9.31
C LEU A 88 -8.76 -3.02 9.04
N TRP A 89 -9.51 -3.12 7.96
CA TRP A 89 -10.50 -2.11 7.59
C TRP A 89 -11.64 -2.06 8.61
N ARG A 90 -12.01 -3.21 9.16
CA ARG A 90 -13.08 -3.31 10.15
C ARG A 90 -12.63 -2.99 11.57
N ALA A 91 -11.35 -3.06 11.79
CA ALA A 91 -10.79 -2.74 13.10
C ALA A 91 -10.72 -1.25 13.31
#